data_563535267111e5c4572ac9c91d311bab
#
_entry.id   563535267111e5c4572ac9c91d311bab
#
_cell.length_a   1.000
_cell.length_b   1.000
_cell.length_c   1.000
_cell.angle_alpha   90.00
_cell.angle_beta   90.00
_cell.angle_gamma   90.00
#
_symmetry.space_group_name_H-M   'P 1'
#
loop_
_entity.id
_entity.type
_entity.pdbx_description
1 polymer ?
#
loop_
_entity_poly.entity_id
_entity_poly.type
_entity_poly.pdbx_seq_one_letter_code
_entity_poly.pdbx_strand_id
1 'polypeptide(L)'
;KSLRELAEVKKLVAAQQILNAFEKTGALVSALREAPVVEPKFAGQPDDVVAQAEALFRQQRALTVPQLLAFHKKLGGSLTQADALAALFTAGWSLDGDKWDELYPSDAYLTGNDLWARHDRAVLRGQQGDEQAKVQARRLLEAIGPAVFDDLTDISPQHGYVPLDLVAGWMSETLNGRYGRIELEREGGFVQVRGHDYTDADAPAIAPEALAFLGYYNHDPELFRPPQERRDRDAGPVTREERAAKKQSLAERRIALAKKWSDSFRTWIAADDQRRERLVHAYNRVARGRIVPSFSPEPLEIARWGPMAPKLKPHQIAGARRVLAQRGGLVAFDVGVGKTYTALAIIARA
;
A
#
# COMPACT_ATOMS: atom_id res chain seq x y z
N LYS A 1 -21.36 36.75 13.54
CA LYS A 1 -20.62 35.54 13.12
C LYS A 1 -19.89 35.85 11.82
N SER A 2 -18.57 35.65 11.79
CA SER A 2 -17.76 35.97 10.63
C SER A 2 -17.99 34.94 9.50
N LEU A 3 -17.80 35.36 8.24
CA LEU A 3 -17.88 34.47 7.09
C LEU A 3 -16.94 33.24 7.21
N ARG A 4 -15.82 33.37 7.97
CA ARG A 4 -14.91 32.27 8.30
C ARG A 4 -15.55 31.24 9.21
N GLU A 5 -16.25 31.64 10.28
CA GLU A 5 -16.95 30.72 11.20
C GLU A 5 -18.05 29.95 10.48
N LEU A 6 -18.78 30.60 9.53
CA LEU A 6 -19.78 29.94 8.72
C LEU A 6 -19.16 28.91 7.74
N ALA A 7 -17.98 29.19 7.19
CA ALA A 7 -17.27 28.25 6.31
C ALA A 7 -16.77 27.03 7.08
N GLU A 8 -16.30 27.20 8.32
CA GLU A 8 -15.86 26.10 9.20
C GLU A 8 -17.04 25.22 9.63
N VAL A 9 -18.15 25.83 10.01
CA VAL A 9 -19.37 25.08 10.35
C VAL A 9 -19.87 24.25 9.17
N LYS A 10 -19.84 24.79 7.95
CA LYS A 10 -20.20 24.02 6.72
C LYS A 10 -19.27 22.84 6.48
N LYS A 11 -17.96 22.99 6.72
CA LYS A 11 -17.00 21.90 6.61
C LYS A 11 -17.26 20.80 7.63
N LEU A 12 -17.55 21.17 8.89
CA LEU A 12 -17.87 20.22 9.97
C LEU A 12 -19.15 19.43 9.67
N VAL A 13 -20.20 20.10 9.16
CA VAL A 13 -21.45 19.44 8.77
C VAL A 13 -21.22 18.47 7.62
N ALA A 14 -20.43 18.85 6.60
CA ALA A 14 -20.08 17.96 5.50
C ALA A 14 -19.25 16.74 5.97
N ALA A 15 -18.28 16.95 6.86
CA ALA A 15 -17.51 15.87 7.45
C ALA A 15 -18.38 14.90 8.26
N GLN A 16 -19.34 15.41 9.04
CA GLN A 16 -20.28 14.59 9.79
C GLN A 16 -21.22 13.77 8.88
N GLN A 17 -21.65 14.37 7.76
CA GLN A 17 -22.45 13.63 6.75
C GLN A 17 -21.68 12.48 6.11
N ILE A 18 -20.38 12.71 5.83
CA ILE A 18 -19.48 11.67 5.30
C ILE A 18 -19.30 10.57 6.34
N LEU A 19 -19.02 10.90 7.62
CA LEU A 19 -18.91 9.93 8.70
C LEU A 19 -20.18 9.10 8.87
N ASN A 20 -21.35 9.73 8.89
CA ASN A 20 -22.63 9.02 8.99
C ASN A 20 -22.89 8.10 7.78
N ALA A 21 -22.43 8.49 6.58
CA ALA A 21 -22.49 7.63 5.40
C ALA A 21 -21.55 6.43 5.53
N PHE A 22 -20.35 6.64 6.06
CA PHE A 22 -19.38 5.56 6.35
C PHE A 22 -19.90 4.59 7.41
N GLU A 23 -20.49 5.08 8.50
CA GLU A 23 -21.09 4.23 9.54
C GLU A 23 -22.24 3.37 9.00
N LYS A 24 -23.12 3.97 8.19
CA LYS A 24 -24.20 3.23 7.52
C LYS A 24 -23.66 2.20 6.53
N THR A 25 -22.63 2.54 5.77
CA THR A 25 -21.99 1.62 4.82
C THR A 25 -21.26 0.50 5.57
N GLY A 26 -20.61 0.79 6.69
CA GLY A 26 -19.98 -0.19 7.56
C GLY A 26 -20.98 -1.19 8.13
N ALA A 27 -22.11 -0.73 8.63
CA ALA A 27 -23.19 -1.59 9.10
C ALA A 27 -23.78 -2.47 7.99
N LEU A 28 -23.93 -1.92 6.78
CA LEU A 28 -24.39 -2.67 5.60
C LEU A 28 -23.36 -3.73 5.17
N VAL A 29 -22.09 -3.41 5.21
CA VAL A 29 -20.99 -4.35 4.90
C VAL A 29 -20.94 -5.47 5.95
N SER A 30 -21.12 -5.17 7.23
CA SER A 30 -21.24 -6.20 8.29
C SER A 30 -22.43 -7.10 8.06
N ALA A 31 -23.61 -6.53 7.79
CA ALA A 31 -24.82 -7.32 7.49
C ALA A 31 -24.67 -8.20 6.25
N LEU A 32 -23.97 -7.72 5.22
CA LEU A 32 -23.65 -8.52 4.02
C LEU A 32 -22.65 -9.64 4.30
N ARG A 33 -21.73 -9.45 5.26
CA ARG A 33 -20.80 -10.51 5.71
C ARG A 33 -21.48 -11.58 6.55
N GLU A 34 -22.54 -11.21 7.27
CA GLU A 34 -23.34 -12.10 8.11
C GLU A 34 -24.48 -12.78 7.33
N ALA A 35 -24.70 -12.41 6.05
CA ALA A 35 -25.67 -13.09 5.21
C ALA A 35 -25.35 -14.59 5.11
N PRO A 36 -26.37 -15.47 5.25
CA PRO A 36 -26.13 -16.91 5.19
C PRO A 36 -25.45 -17.26 3.89
N VAL A 37 -24.36 -18.00 4.01
CA VAL A 37 -23.57 -18.47 2.85
C VAL A 37 -24.45 -19.43 2.08
N VAL A 38 -24.88 -19.04 0.89
CA VAL A 38 -25.60 -19.94 -0.02
C VAL A 38 -24.58 -20.90 -0.61
N GLU A 39 -24.69 -22.19 -0.29
CA GLU A 39 -23.82 -23.19 -0.87
C GLU A 39 -24.07 -23.33 -2.39
N PRO A 40 -23.02 -23.45 -3.20
CA PRO A 40 -23.16 -23.62 -4.64
C PRO A 40 -23.84 -24.97 -4.94
N LYS A 41 -24.69 -24.98 -5.96
CA LYS A 41 -25.14 -26.24 -6.55
C LYS A 41 -23.93 -26.83 -7.30
N PHE A 42 -23.46 -27.96 -6.82
CA PHE A 42 -22.33 -28.67 -7.43
C PHE A 42 -22.86 -29.89 -8.20
N ALA A 43 -22.53 -29.94 -9.49
CA ALA A 43 -22.94 -31.02 -10.39
C ALA A 43 -21.77 -31.93 -10.82
N GLY A 44 -20.58 -31.76 -10.20
CA GLY A 44 -19.38 -32.55 -10.49
C GLY A 44 -19.32 -33.87 -9.72
N GLN A 45 -18.22 -34.58 -9.89
CA GLN A 45 -17.97 -35.85 -9.19
C GLN A 45 -17.78 -35.59 -7.68
N PRO A 46 -18.33 -36.43 -6.78
CA PRO A 46 -18.24 -36.27 -5.34
C PRO A 46 -16.80 -36.17 -4.80
N ASP A 47 -15.83 -36.83 -5.44
CA ASP A 47 -14.44 -36.81 -5.03
C ASP A 47 -13.58 -35.75 -5.76
N ASP A 48 -14.16 -34.92 -6.62
CA ASP A 48 -13.47 -33.79 -7.25
C ASP A 48 -13.38 -32.58 -6.30
N VAL A 49 -12.51 -32.70 -5.33
CA VAL A 49 -12.30 -31.67 -4.29
C VAL A 49 -11.78 -30.34 -4.84
N VAL A 50 -11.06 -30.37 -5.97
CA VAL A 50 -10.54 -29.15 -6.60
C VAL A 50 -11.69 -28.35 -7.22
N ALA A 51 -12.55 -28.99 -8.00
CA ALA A 51 -13.73 -28.32 -8.55
C ALA A 51 -14.70 -27.83 -7.47
N GLN A 52 -14.83 -28.58 -6.36
CA GLN A 52 -15.60 -28.14 -5.20
C GLN A 52 -15.01 -26.88 -4.54
N ALA A 53 -13.69 -26.86 -4.35
CA ALA A 53 -12.97 -25.70 -3.81
C ALA A 53 -13.15 -24.47 -4.71
N GLU A 54 -13.05 -24.63 -6.03
CA GLU A 54 -13.28 -23.57 -6.99
C GLU A 54 -14.74 -23.04 -6.93
N ALA A 55 -15.72 -23.92 -6.86
CA ALA A 55 -17.12 -23.53 -6.77
C ALA A 55 -17.41 -22.73 -5.50
N LEU A 56 -16.91 -23.21 -4.35
CA LEU A 56 -17.02 -22.51 -3.06
C LEU A 56 -16.28 -21.17 -3.08
N PHE A 57 -15.03 -21.15 -3.57
CA PHE A 57 -14.23 -19.93 -3.59
C PHE A 57 -14.82 -18.85 -4.52
N ARG A 58 -15.37 -19.24 -5.67
CA ARG A 58 -16.09 -18.30 -6.57
C ARG A 58 -17.25 -17.64 -5.86
N GLN A 59 -17.91 -18.35 -4.96
CA GLN A 59 -19.07 -17.84 -4.24
C GLN A 59 -18.70 -17.05 -2.99
N GLN A 60 -17.73 -17.51 -2.18
CA GLN A 60 -17.46 -16.99 -0.84
C GLN A 60 -16.21 -16.11 -0.77
N ARG A 61 -15.22 -16.31 -1.64
CA ARG A 61 -13.89 -15.66 -1.67
C ARG A 61 -13.05 -15.81 -0.41
N ALA A 62 -13.53 -16.45 0.59
CA ALA A 62 -12.82 -16.90 1.75
C ALA A 62 -13.25 -18.33 2.00
N LEU A 63 -12.39 -19.27 1.70
CA LEU A 63 -12.65 -20.69 1.86
C LEU A 63 -11.66 -21.23 2.87
N THR A 64 -12.15 -21.92 3.89
CA THR A 64 -11.32 -22.61 4.85
C THR A 64 -11.32 -24.12 4.62
N VAL A 65 -10.26 -24.78 5.07
CA VAL A 65 -10.16 -26.24 5.00
C VAL A 65 -11.36 -26.93 5.67
N PRO A 66 -11.81 -26.55 6.88
CA PRO A 66 -13.00 -27.14 7.50
C PRO A 66 -14.27 -26.97 6.66
N GLN A 67 -14.47 -25.79 6.02
CA GLN A 67 -15.63 -25.54 5.15
C GLN A 67 -15.62 -26.46 3.92
N LEU A 68 -14.48 -26.58 3.28
CA LEU A 68 -14.32 -27.46 2.13
C LEU A 68 -14.62 -28.92 2.51
N LEU A 69 -14.03 -29.42 3.59
CA LEU A 69 -14.24 -30.79 4.04
C LEU A 69 -15.69 -31.07 4.44
N ALA A 70 -16.36 -30.12 5.09
CA ALA A 70 -17.79 -30.24 5.39
C ALA A 70 -18.63 -30.33 4.11
N PHE A 71 -18.35 -29.51 3.12
CA PHE A 71 -19.02 -29.55 1.80
C PHE A 71 -18.73 -30.85 1.06
N HIS A 72 -17.46 -31.28 1.02
CA HIS A 72 -17.04 -32.54 0.42
C HIS A 72 -17.80 -33.74 1.01
N LYS A 73 -17.85 -33.83 2.33
CA LYS A 73 -18.60 -34.87 3.05
C LYS A 73 -20.10 -34.85 2.74
N LYS A 74 -20.70 -33.66 2.63
CA LYS A 74 -22.12 -33.48 2.27
C LYS A 74 -22.44 -33.99 0.87
N LEU A 75 -21.50 -33.92 -0.05
CA LEU A 75 -21.63 -34.45 -1.41
C LEU A 75 -21.34 -35.95 -1.50
N GLY A 76 -21.03 -36.62 -0.41
CA GLY A 76 -20.70 -38.05 -0.37
C GLY A 76 -19.23 -38.35 -0.67
N GLY A 77 -18.34 -37.35 -0.67
CA GLY A 77 -16.91 -37.54 -0.84
C GLY A 77 -16.27 -38.24 0.37
N SER A 78 -15.22 -39.00 0.11
CA SER A 78 -14.56 -39.89 1.08
C SER A 78 -13.09 -39.55 1.36
N LEU A 79 -12.53 -38.50 0.73
CA LEU A 79 -11.15 -38.09 0.89
C LEU A 79 -10.82 -37.67 2.32
N THR A 80 -9.65 -38.05 2.79
CA THR A 80 -9.10 -37.51 4.02
C THR A 80 -8.68 -36.05 3.85
N GLN A 81 -8.48 -35.32 4.94
CA GLN A 81 -7.96 -33.95 4.87
C GLN A 81 -6.59 -33.91 4.17
N ALA A 82 -5.73 -34.89 4.43
CA ALA A 82 -4.40 -34.95 3.84
C ALA A 82 -4.48 -35.14 2.31
N ASP A 83 -5.33 -36.06 1.84
CA ASP A 83 -5.51 -36.32 0.41
C ASP A 83 -6.15 -35.14 -0.31
N ALA A 84 -7.14 -34.49 0.33
CA ALA A 84 -7.78 -33.29 -0.19
C ALA A 84 -6.78 -32.13 -0.35
N LEU A 85 -5.94 -31.90 0.67
CA LEU A 85 -4.89 -30.87 0.61
C LEU A 85 -3.82 -31.22 -0.44
N ALA A 86 -3.40 -32.49 -0.56
CA ALA A 86 -2.44 -32.92 -1.57
C ALA A 86 -2.98 -32.67 -2.99
N ALA A 87 -4.25 -32.96 -3.25
CA ALA A 87 -4.90 -32.66 -4.52
C ALA A 87 -4.95 -31.15 -4.82
N LEU A 88 -5.30 -30.35 -3.82
CA LEU A 88 -5.32 -28.89 -3.95
C LEU A 88 -3.94 -28.31 -4.22
N PHE A 89 -2.92 -28.73 -3.51
CA PHE A 89 -1.55 -28.26 -3.72
C PHE A 89 -1.03 -28.65 -5.11
N THR A 90 -1.36 -29.84 -5.58
CA THR A 90 -1.05 -30.28 -6.95
C THR A 90 -1.74 -29.40 -7.99
N ALA A 91 -2.97 -28.96 -7.72
CA ALA A 91 -3.72 -28.02 -8.55
C ALA A 91 -3.27 -26.54 -8.36
N GLY A 92 -2.23 -26.28 -7.57
CA GLY A 92 -1.64 -24.95 -7.39
C GLY A 92 -2.29 -24.10 -6.30
N TRP A 93 -3.21 -24.65 -5.52
CA TRP A 93 -3.79 -23.95 -4.38
C TRP A 93 -2.74 -23.72 -3.27
N SER A 94 -3.03 -22.77 -2.40
CA SER A 94 -2.15 -22.40 -1.31
C SER A 94 -2.95 -22.17 -0.03
N LEU A 95 -2.30 -22.37 1.12
CA LEU A 95 -2.84 -22.04 2.43
C LEU A 95 -2.35 -20.64 2.87
N ASP A 96 -3.18 -19.93 3.63
CA ASP A 96 -2.86 -18.65 4.26
C ASP A 96 -3.66 -18.45 5.54
N GLY A 97 -3.60 -17.24 6.10
CA GLY A 97 -4.29 -16.84 7.31
C GLY A 97 -3.56 -17.18 8.58
N ASP A 98 -4.02 -16.59 9.68
CA ASP A 98 -3.37 -16.74 11.00
C ASP A 98 -3.42 -18.19 11.51
N LYS A 99 -4.49 -18.91 11.16
CA LYS A 99 -4.65 -20.33 11.50
C LYS A 99 -4.05 -21.28 10.48
N TRP A 100 -3.56 -20.76 9.35
CA TRP A 100 -3.03 -21.55 8.23
C TRP A 100 -4.04 -22.54 7.67
N ASP A 101 -5.30 -22.13 7.56
CA ASP A 101 -6.44 -22.95 7.09
C ASP A 101 -7.27 -22.29 6.00
N GLU A 102 -6.91 -21.06 5.57
CA GLU A 102 -7.55 -20.38 4.46
C GLU A 102 -6.99 -20.85 3.12
N LEU A 103 -7.85 -21.25 2.21
CA LEU A 103 -7.52 -21.78 0.89
C LEU A 103 -7.65 -20.72 -0.19
N TYR A 104 -6.61 -20.57 -1.00
CA TYR A 104 -6.56 -19.65 -2.13
C TYR A 104 -6.09 -20.37 -3.40
N PRO A 105 -6.78 -20.20 -4.55
CA PRO A 105 -6.22 -20.60 -5.85
C PRO A 105 -5.00 -19.72 -6.19
N SER A 106 -4.13 -20.22 -7.07
CA SER A 106 -2.82 -19.62 -7.38
C SER A 106 -2.91 -18.14 -7.76
N ASP A 107 -3.85 -17.77 -8.63
CA ASP A 107 -4.05 -16.40 -9.09
C ASP A 107 -4.47 -15.45 -7.95
N ALA A 108 -5.36 -15.89 -7.07
CA ALA A 108 -5.78 -15.13 -5.91
C ALA A 108 -4.70 -15.07 -4.82
N TYR A 109 -3.87 -16.12 -4.69
CA TYR A 109 -2.79 -16.17 -3.70
C TYR A 109 -1.64 -15.23 -4.07
N LEU A 110 -1.27 -15.21 -5.34
CA LEU A 110 -0.13 -14.44 -5.86
C LEU A 110 -0.51 -13.01 -6.27
N THR A 111 -1.74 -12.58 -6.00
CA THR A 111 -2.20 -11.22 -6.25
C THR A 111 -2.81 -10.60 -5.00
N GLY A 112 -2.78 -9.27 -4.89
CA GLY A 112 -3.33 -8.55 -3.75
C GLY A 112 -2.51 -7.34 -3.36
N ASN A 113 -2.85 -6.77 -2.22
CA ASN A 113 -2.24 -5.52 -1.75
C ASN A 113 -1.03 -5.73 -0.83
N ASP A 114 -0.90 -6.93 -0.25
CA ASP A 114 0.14 -7.22 0.74
C ASP A 114 0.64 -8.67 0.62
N LEU A 115 1.42 -8.92 -0.43
CA LEU A 115 2.04 -10.21 -0.64
C LEU A 115 3.20 -10.47 0.35
N TRP A 116 3.80 -9.40 0.90
CA TRP A 116 4.84 -9.55 1.91
C TRP A 116 4.32 -10.17 3.20
N ALA A 117 3.11 -9.78 3.65
CA ALA A 117 2.53 -10.41 4.83
C ALA A 117 2.26 -11.89 4.62
N ARG A 118 1.80 -12.29 3.42
CA ARG A 118 1.65 -13.71 3.06
C ARG A 118 3.00 -14.43 3.03
N HIS A 119 4.00 -13.82 2.43
CA HIS A 119 5.36 -14.35 2.38
C HIS A 119 5.91 -14.60 3.77
N ASP A 120 5.78 -13.62 4.68
CA ASP A 120 6.29 -13.74 6.05
C ASP A 120 5.60 -14.87 6.82
N ARG A 121 4.27 -15.02 6.68
CA ARG A 121 3.55 -16.16 7.26
C ARG A 121 4.03 -17.48 6.70
N ALA A 122 4.22 -17.57 5.39
CA ALA A 122 4.73 -18.78 4.75
C ALA A 122 6.17 -19.12 5.20
N VAL A 123 7.04 -18.13 5.33
CA VAL A 123 8.41 -18.30 5.84
C VAL A 123 8.37 -18.81 7.29
N LEU A 124 7.56 -18.20 8.14
CA LEU A 124 7.44 -18.62 9.54
C LEU A 124 6.97 -20.07 9.66
N ARG A 125 5.98 -20.49 8.87
CA ARG A 125 5.51 -21.88 8.83
C ARG A 125 6.57 -22.84 8.28
N GLY A 126 7.28 -22.42 7.23
CA GLY A 126 8.39 -23.19 6.67
C GLY A 126 9.52 -23.43 7.68
N GLN A 127 9.82 -22.46 8.54
CA GLN A 127 10.78 -22.61 9.66
C GLN A 127 10.28 -23.61 10.72
N GLN A 128 8.98 -23.80 10.87
CA GLN A 128 8.36 -24.79 11.73
C GLN A 128 8.31 -26.20 11.12
N GLY A 129 8.86 -26.38 9.91
CA GLY A 129 8.97 -27.69 9.26
C GLY A 129 7.89 -27.96 8.19
N ASP A 130 7.05 -27.00 7.85
CA ASP A 130 6.07 -27.13 6.77
C ASP A 130 6.74 -26.94 5.40
N GLU A 131 6.98 -28.05 4.69
CA GLU A 131 7.63 -28.03 3.35
C GLU A 131 6.78 -27.33 2.31
N GLN A 132 5.44 -27.44 2.37
CA GLN A 132 4.56 -26.73 1.46
C GLN A 132 4.62 -25.23 1.66
N ALA A 133 4.73 -24.76 2.88
CA ALA A 133 4.92 -23.36 3.19
C ALA A 133 6.23 -22.81 2.62
N LYS A 134 7.32 -23.59 2.61
CA LYS A 134 8.58 -23.20 1.95
C LYS A 134 8.40 -23.00 0.44
N VAL A 135 7.65 -23.89 -0.20
CA VAL A 135 7.31 -23.77 -1.64
C VAL A 135 6.49 -22.50 -1.89
N GLN A 136 5.50 -22.26 -1.04
CA GLN A 136 4.64 -21.07 -1.14
C GLN A 136 5.43 -19.76 -0.94
N ALA A 137 6.35 -19.72 0.04
CA ALA A 137 7.21 -18.56 0.26
C ALA A 137 8.07 -18.25 -0.98
N ARG A 138 8.63 -19.26 -1.62
CA ARG A 138 9.41 -19.10 -2.86
C ARG A 138 8.55 -18.55 -4.00
N ARG A 139 7.36 -19.12 -4.22
CA ARG A 139 6.42 -18.63 -5.24
C ARG A 139 6.00 -17.18 -5.02
N LEU A 140 5.76 -16.79 -3.77
CA LEU A 140 5.46 -15.39 -3.42
C LEU A 140 6.64 -14.48 -3.70
N LEU A 141 7.85 -14.89 -3.33
CA LEU A 141 9.06 -14.10 -3.58
C LEU A 141 9.31 -13.90 -5.09
N GLU A 142 9.13 -14.96 -5.89
CA GLU A 142 9.21 -14.89 -7.35
C GLU A 142 8.14 -13.95 -7.93
N ALA A 143 6.90 -14.01 -7.44
CA ALA A 143 5.83 -13.13 -7.88
C ALA A 143 6.06 -11.66 -7.49
N ILE A 144 6.55 -11.40 -6.28
CA ILE A 144 6.88 -10.06 -5.79
C ILE A 144 7.99 -9.44 -6.65
N GLY A 145 9.00 -10.21 -7.06
CA GLY A 145 10.14 -9.75 -7.82
C GLY A 145 10.87 -8.62 -7.09
N PRO A 146 11.49 -8.87 -5.93
CA PRO A 146 12.12 -7.82 -5.15
C PRO A 146 13.23 -7.14 -5.96
N ALA A 147 13.30 -5.82 -5.84
CA ALA A 147 14.38 -5.02 -6.41
C ALA A 147 15.69 -5.28 -5.66
N VAL A 148 16.81 -5.13 -6.36
CA VAL A 148 18.15 -5.04 -5.77
C VAL A 148 18.61 -3.58 -5.74
N PHE A 149 19.75 -3.29 -5.09
CA PHE A 149 20.21 -1.91 -4.92
C PHE A 149 20.40 -1.16 -6.25
N ASP A 150 20.90 -1.84 -7.26
CA ASP A 150 21.16 -1.26 -8.59
C ASP A 150 19.89 -0.90 -9.35
N ASP A 151 18.74 -1.48 -8.98
CA ASP A 151 17.45 -1.13 -9.55
C ASP A 151 16.90 0.21 -9.01
N LEU A 152 17.44 0.70 -7.89
CA LEU A 152 17.02 1.95 -7.26
C LEU A 152 17.75 3.13 -7.92
N THR A 153 17.13 3.70 -8.95
CA THR A 153 17.71 4.82 -9.71
C THR A 153 17.62 6.15 -8.99
N ASP A 154 16.56 6.36 -8.23
CA ASP A 154 16.33 7.58 -7.44
C ASP A 154 16.33 7.24 -5.95
N ILE A 155 17.42 7.61 -5.28
CA ILE A 155 17.59 7.42 -3.83
C ILE A 155 17.71 8.79 -3.19
N SER A 156 16.67 9.20 -2.46
CA SER A 156 16.64 10.45 -1.69
C SER A 156 16.30 10.17 -0.23
N PRO A 157 16.94 10.85 0.73
CA PRO A 157 16.64 10.69 2.14
C PRO A 157 15.20 11.10 2.53
N GLN A 158 14.49 11.83 1.65
CA GLN A 158 13.08 12.22 1.85
C GLN A 158 12.07 11.16 1.42
N HIS A 159 12.48 10.12 0.72
CA HIS A 159 11.54 9.10 0.31
C HIS A 159 10.92 8.39 1.52
N GLY A 160 9.60 8.24 1.50
CA GLY A 160 8.85 7.68 2.63
C GLY A 160 9.21 6.24 3.01
N TYR A 161 9.89 5.51 2.11
CA TYR A 161 10.41 4.17 2.39
C TYR A 161 11.76 4.18 3.11
N VAL A 162 12.48 5.30 3.13
CA VAL A 162 13.81 5.36 3.76
C VAL A 162 13.67 5.33 5.29
N PRO A 163 14.30 4.36 5.97
CA PRO A 163 14.28 4.30 7.43
C PRO A 163 14.91 5.54 8.06
N LEU A 164 14.23 6.09 9.06
CA LEU A 164 14.64 7.35 9.69
C LEU A 164 16.02 7.28 10.36
N ASP A 165 16.40 6.12 10.84
CA ASP A 165 17.71 5.87 11.45
C ASP A 165 18.86 5.85 10.41
N LEU A 166 18.60 5.47 9.15
CA LEU A 166 19.55 5.66 8.06
C LEU A 166 19.73 7.15 7.74
N VAL A 167 18.64 7.93 7.75
CA VAL A 167 18.73 9.38 7.59
C VAL A 167 19.53 10.00 8.74
N ALA A 168 19.26 9.59 9.98
CA ALA A 168 19.96 10.05 11.17
C ALA A 168 21.47 9.72 11.13
N GLY A 169 21.82 8.49 10.72
CA GLY A 169 23.21 8.07 10.56
C GLY A 169 23.95 8.90 9.51
N TRP A 170 23.37 9.07 8.33
CA TRP A 170 23.92 9.90 7.28
C TRP A 170 24.06 11.38 7.72
N MET A 171 23.05 11.94 8.35
CA MET A 171 23.12 13.32 8.88
C MET A 171 24.25 13.45 9.89
N SER A 172 24.39 12.51 10.80
CA SER A 172 25.44 12.53 11.84
C SER A 172 26.84 12.54 11.23
N GLU A 173 27.07 11.64 10.28
CA GLU A 173 28.40 11.45 9.67
C GLU A 173 28.72 12.55 8.65
N THR A 174 27.73 13.00 7.87
CA THR A 174 27.98 13.85 6.68
C THR A 174 27.63 15.32 6.92
N LEU A 175 26.53 15.62 7.58
CA LEU A 175 26.04 17.00 7.75
C LEU A 175 26.39 17.59 9.11
N ASN A 176 26.39 16.78 10.15
CA ASN A 176 26.63 17.24 11.53
C ASN A 176 28.07 17.09 11.98
N GLY A 177 28.81 16.12 11.46
CA GLY A 177 30.25 15.92 11.65
C GLY A 177 30.74 16.12 13.08
N ARG A 178 31.49 17.21 13.31
CA ARG A 178 32.10 17.56 14.62
C ARG A 178 31.08 17.82 15.75
N TYR A 179 29.82 18.05 15.44
CA TYR A 179 28.77 18.30 16.43
C TYR A 179 28.18 17.02 17.02
N GLY A 180 28.62 15.85 16.53
CA GLY A 180 28.28 14.56 17.11
C GLY A 180 27.06 13.87 16.48
N ARG A 181 26.60 12.84 17.17
CA ARG A 181 25.52 12.00 16.68
C ARG A 181 24.16 12.67 16.79
N ILE A 182 23.35 12.53 15.74
CA ILE A 182 21.95 12.95 15.69
C ILE A 182 21.07 11.70 15.82
N GLU A 183 20.06 11.77 16.66
CA GLU A 183 18.95 10.85 16.69
C GLU A 183 17.70 11.58 16.21
N LEU A 184 16.98 10.99 15.27
CA LEU A 184 15.76 11.57 14.72
C LEU A 184 14.54 10.86 15.27
N GLU A 185 13.50 11.64 15.54
CA GLU A 185 12.19 11.12 15.89
C GLU A 185 11.10 11.83 15.09
N ARG A 186 9.94 11.19 14.98
CA ARG A 186 8.78 11.76 14.28
C ARG A 186 7.72 12.13 15.29
N GLU A 187 7.39 13.41 15.36
CA GLU A 187 6.36 13.95 16.24
C GLU A 187 5.41 14.87 15.46
N GLY A 188 4.10 14.68 15.62
CA GLY A 188 3.09 15.51 14.95
C GLY A 188 3.19 15.58 13.42
N GLY A 189 3.83 14.57 12.76
CA GLY A 189 4.07 14.55 11.32
C GLY A 189 5.38 15.20 10.87
N PHE A 190 6.11 15.82 11.77
CA PHE A 190 7.44 16.42 11.53
C PHE A 190 8.55 15.50 12.05
N VAL A 191 9.73 15.63 11.44
CA VAL A 191 10.95 14.97 11.89
C VAL A 191 11.81 15.98 12.63
N GLN A 192 12.21 15.65 13.83
CA GLN A 192 13.04 16.50 14.69
C GLN A 192 14.19 15.71 15.28
N VAL A 193 15.18 16.43 15.80
CA VAL A 193 16.27 15.82 16.55
C VAL A 193 15.78 15.54 17.97
N ARG A 194 15.88 14.29 18.38
CA ARG A 194 15.42 13.84 19.70
C ARG A 194 16.12 14.62 20.82
N GLY A 195 15.31 15.14 21.77
CA GLY A 195 15.82 15.84 22.93
C GLY A 195 16.46 17.21 22.64
N HIS A 196 16.30 17.74 21.41
CA HIS A 196 16.77 19.08 21.06
C HIS A 196 15.62 20.07 21.10
N ASP A 197 15.76 21.09 21.93
CA ASP A 197 14.87 22.25 21.94
C ASP A 197 15.46 23.34 21.05
N TYR A 198 14.81 23.63 19.94
CA TYR A 198 15.25 24.67 18.99
C TYR A 198 15.10 26.10 19.52
N THR A 199 14.44 26.27 20.65
CA THR A 199 14.26 27.56 21.34
C THR A 199 15.26 27.78 22.48
N ASP A 200 15.94 26.72 22.93
CA ASP A 200 16.93 26.74 23.98
C ASP A 200 18.32 27.07 23.45
N ALA A 201 18.92 28.15 23.91
CA ALA A 201 20.26 28.57 23.54
C ALA A 201 21.37 27.64 24.07
N ASP A 202 21.09 26.87 25.11
CA ASP A 202 22.01 25.91 25.74
C ASP A 202 21.88 24.49 25.17
N ALA A 203 20.94 24.28 24.23
CA ALA A 203 20.77 22.99 23.59
C ALA A 203 22.02 22.57 22.79
N PRO A 204 22.29 21.26 22.67
CA PRO A 204 23.42 20.77 21.89
C PRO A 204 23.48 21.39 20.49
N ALA A 205 24.65 21.87 20.10
CA ALA A 205 24.80 22.54 18.80
C ALA A 205 24.55 21.56 17.66
N ILE A 206 23.71 21.94 16.71
CA ILE A 206 23.46 21.23 15.45
C ILE A 206 24.09 22.04 14.32
N ALA A 207 24.77 21.36 13.40
CA ALA A 207 25.37 22.03 12.25
C ALA A 207 24.32 22.78 11.42
N PRO A 208 24.62 23.99 10.92
CA PRO A 208 23.69 24.76 10.10
C PRO A 208 23.19 24.00 8.86
N GLU A 209 24.02 23.12 8.29
CA GLU A 209 23.65 22.28 7.15
C GLU A 209 22.65 21.18 7.53
N ALA A 210 22.80 20.57 8.70
CA ALA A 210 21.87 19.60 9.24
C ALA A 210 20.51 20.27 9.57
N LEU A 211 20.50 21.46 10.13
CA LEU A 211 19.27 22.26 10.33
C LEU A 211 18.60 22.63 9.01
N ALA A 212 19.38 23.03 8.00
CA ALA A 212 18.85 23.34 6.68
C ALA A 212 18.24 22.10 6.02
N PHE A 213 18.85 20.93 6.20
CA PHE A 213 18.29 19.66 5.72
C PHE A 213 16.96 19.32 6.44
N LEU A 214 16.88 19.50 7.75
CA LEU A 214 15.61 19.29 8.48
C LEU A 214 14.50 20.24 8.01
N GLY A 215 14.83 21.52 7.77
CA GLY A 215 13.91 22.46 7.16
C GLY A 215 13.43 22.03 5.77
N TYR A 216 14.35 21.50 4.95
CA TYR A 216 14.00 20.93 3.66
C TYR A 216 13.12 19.67 3.81
N TYR A 217 13.49 18.77 4.71
CA TYR A 217 12.78 17.51 4.96
C TYR A 217 11.33 17.75 5.42
N ASN A 218 11.14 18.68 6.34
CA ASN A 218 9.84 19.03 6.92
C ASN A 218 9.05 20.07 6.11
N HIS A 219 9.59 20.54 4.99
CA HIS A 219 9.01 21.67 4.24
C HIS A 219 8.91 22.96 5.07
N ASP A 220 9.78 23.15 6.07
CA ASP A 220 9.84 24.34 6.91
C ASP A 220 10.77 25.41 6.28
N PRO A 221 10.23 26.51 5.74
CA PRO A 221 11.04 27.55 5.13
C PRO A 221 11.91 28.32 6.13
N GLU A 222 11.54 28.38 7.39
CA GLU A 222 12.30 29.13 8.40
C GLU A 222 13.59 28.41 8.77
N LEU A 223 13.55 27.09 8.94
CA LEU A 223 14.76 26.29 9.17
C LEU A 223 15.63 26.17 7.93
N PHE A 224 15.02 26.20 6.74
CA PHE A 224 15.71 26.09 5.47
C PHE A 224 16.47 27.37 5.07
N ARG A 225 16.06 28.54 5.58
CA ARG A 225 16.73 29.83 5.27
C ARG A 225 18.15 29.87 5.80
N PRO A 226 19.08 30.56 5.09
CA PRO A 226 20.42 30.80 5.62
C PRO A 226 20.37 31.53 6.96
N PRO A 227 21.32 31.27 7.88
CA PRO A 227 21.35 31.92 9.20
C PRO A 227 21.39 33.45 9.13
N GLN A 228 22.01 34.03 8.10
CA GLN A 228 22.05 35.47 7.86
C GLN A 228 20.64 36.04 7.58
N GLU A 229 19.85 35.36 6.77
CA GLU A 229 18.49 35.79 6.43
C GLU A 229 17.48 35.59 7.57
N ARG A 230 17.78 34.71 8.53
CA ARG A 230 16.94 34.53 9.75
C ARG A 230 17.09 35.71 10.71
N ARG A 231 18.25 36.37 10.73
CA ARG A 231 18.55 37.51 11.60
C ARG A 231 17.91 38.82 11.10
N ASP A 232 17.59 38.92 9.82
CA ASP A 232 17.04 40.13 9.19
C ASP A 232 15.49 40.23 9.34
N ARG A 233 14.92 39.67 10.43
CA ARG A 233 13.46 39.80 10.69
C ARG A 233 12.99 41.22 10.87
N ASP A 234 13.89 42.13 11.26
CA ASP A 234 13.66 43.56 11.47
C ASP A 234 13.90 44.42 10.23
N ALA A 235 14.25 43.84 9.09
CA ALA A 235 14.36 44.55 7.82
C ALA A 235 12.99 45.07 7.40
N GLY A 236 12.90 46.38 7.16
CA GLY A 236 11.68 47.13 6.85
C GLY A 236 10.85 46.56 5.68
N PRO A 237 9.80 47.27 5.23
CA PRO A 237 8.85 46.73 4.25
C PRO A 237 9.56 46.34 2.93
N VAL A 238 9.51 45.03 2.61
CA VAL A 238 10.12 44.47 1.38
C VAL A 238 9.15 44.66 0.22
N THR A 239 9.63 45.17 -0.92
CA THR A 239 8.86 45.34 -2.13
C THR A 239 8.35 44.00 -2.72
N ARG A 240 7.34 44.06 -3.58
CA ARG A 240 6.80 42.87 -4.27
C ARG A 240 7.88 42.17 -5.12
N GLU A 241 8.73 42.93 -5.74
CA GLU A 241 9.81 42.43 -6.61
C GLU A 241 10.90 41.74 -5.79
N GLU A 242 11.31 42.33 -4.66
CA GLU A 242 12.27 41.71 -3.73
C GLU A 242 11.75 40.41 -3.14
N ARG A 243 10.44 40.34 -2.81
CA ARG A 243 9.81 39.08 -2.35
C ARG A 243 9.81 38.02 -3.43
N ALA A 244 9.55 38.39 -4.68
CA ALA A 244 9.59 37.45 -5.81
C ALA A 244 11.02 36.93 -6.06
N ALA A 245 12.01 37.81 -6.05
CA ALA A 245 13.43 37.46 -6.18
C ALA A 245 13.90 36.53 -5.04
N LYS A 246 13.57 36.84 -3.78
CA LYS A 246 13.87 35.98 -2.64
C LYS A 246 13.21 34.61 -2.76
N LYS A 247 11.95 34.54 -3.20
CA LYS A 247 11.25 33.26 -3.42
C LYS A 247 11.90 32.43 -4.49
N GLN A 248 12.32 33.06 -5.59
CA GLN A 248 13.02 32.37 -6.68
C GLN A 248 14.40 31.85 -6.23
N SER A 249 15.20 32.67 -5.55
CA SER A 249 16.49 32.28 -4.99
C SER A 249 16.38 31.10 -4.02
N LEU A 250 15.39 31.09 -3.14
CA LEU A 250 15.13 29.96 -2.24
C LEU A 250 14.73 28.69 -2.99
N ALA A 251 13.95 28.82 -4.08
CA ALA A 251 13.57 27.68 -4.90
C ALA A 251 14.78 27.06 -5.62
N GLU A 252 15.62 27.89 -6.23
CA GLU A 252 16.87 27.47 -6.90
C GLU A 252 17.83 26.79 -5.89
N ARG A 253 18.02 27.41 -4.73
CA ARG A 253 18.80 26.82 -3.64
C ARG A 253 18.25 25.48 -3.19
N ARG A 254 16.91 25.36 -3.06
CA ARG A 254 16.26 24.11 -2.67
C ARG A 254 16.57 22.98 -3.65
N ILE A 255 16.48 23.26 -4.96
CA ILE A 255 16.78 22.29 -6.01
C ILE A 255 18.26 21.85 -5.94
N ALA A 256 19.18 22.80 -5.84
CA ALA A 256 20.62 22.53 -5.78
C ALA A 256 21.00 21.70 -4.55
N LEU A 257 20.48 22.06 -3.37
CA LEU A 257 20.75 21.33 -2.12
C LEU A 257 20.08 19.97 -2.11
N ALA A 258 18.84 19.84 -2.64
CA ALA A 258 18.16 18.55 -2.76
C ALA A 258 18.98 17.54 -3.55
N LYS A 259 19.52 17.96 -4.69
CA LYS A 259 20.41 17.14 -5.51
C LYS A 259 21.68 16.77 -4.75
N LYS A 260 22.37 17.77 -4.16
CA LYS A 260 23.59 17.54 -3.36
C LYS A 260 23.36 16.52 -2.25
N TRP A 261 22.27 16.66 -1.49
CA TRP A 261 21.94 15.76 -0.38
C TRP A 261 21.56 14.36 -0.87
N SER A 262 20.81 14.24 -1.97
CA SER A 262 20.47 12.94 -2.54
C SER A 262 21.71 12.21 -3.06
N ASP A 263 22.62 12.90 -3.78
CA ASP A 263 23.87 12.33 -4.27
C ASP A 263 24.77 11.89 -3.11
N SER A 264 24.91 12.72 -2.08
CA SER A 264 25.68 12.43 -0.87
C SER A 264 25.10 11.24 -0.09
N PHE A 265 23.78 11.21 0.10
CA PHE A 265 23.08 10.11 0.77
C PHE A 265 23.25 8.79 0.01
N ARG A 266 23.07 8.82 -1.32
CA ARG A 266 23.28 7.64 -2.16
C ARG A 266 24.70 7.10 -2.04
N THR A 267 25.72 7.99 -2.07
CA THR A 267 27.12 7.61 -1.90
C THR A 267 27.36 6.98 -0.54
N TRP A 268 26.81 7.56 0.53
CA TRP A 268 26.92 7.06 1.88
C TRP A 268 26.25 5.69 2.08
N ILE A 269 25.09 5.47 1.47
CA ILE A 269 24.40 4.15 1.45
C ILE A 269 25.27 3.14 0.67
N ALA A 270 25.76 3.51 -0.51
CA ALA A 270 26.52 2.62 -1.37
C ALA A 270 27.84 2.13 -0.77
N ALA A 271 28.39 2.87 0.17
CA ALA A 271 29.67 2.55 0.83
C ALA A 271 29.59 1.40 1.85
N ASP A 272 28.38 0.94 2.22
CA ASP A 272 28.22 -0.06 3.27
C ASP A 272 27.11 -1.08 2.89
N ASP A 273 27.43 -2.37 2.95
CA ASP A 273 26.52 -3.44 2.57
C ASP A 273 25.27 -3.50 3.44
N GLN A 274 25.41 -3.31 4.74
CA GLN A 274 24.28 -3.36 5.67
C GLN A 274 23.32 -2.18 5.40
N ARG A 275 23.85 -1.00 5.09
CA ARG A 275 23.03 0.16 4.71
C ARG A 275 22.28 -0.12 3.42
N ARG A 276 22.93 -0.72 2.41
CA ARG A 276 22.30 -1.12 1.15
C ARG A 276 21.16 -2.12 1.38
N GLU A 277 21.45 -3.20 2.11
CA GLU A 277 20.44 -4.23 2.42
C GLU A 277 19.22 -3.66 3.16
N ARG A 278 19.45 -2.81 4.15
CA ARG A 278 18.37 -2.18 4.91
C ARG A 278 17.53 -1.25 4.05
N LEU A 279 18.13 -0.44 3.19
CA LEU A 279 17.43 0.43 2.27
C LEU A 279 16.59 -0.38 1.27
N VAL A 280 17.19 -1.38 0.65
CA VAL A 280 16.54 -2.27 -0.32
C VAL A 280 15.39 -3.01 0.32
N HIS A 281 15.58 -3.54 1.54
CA HIS A 281 14.51 -4.20 2.29
C HIS A 281 13.34 -3.23 2.52
N ALA A 282 13.61 -2.03 3.01
CA ALA A 282 12.57 -1.04 3.26
C ALA A 282 11.83 -0.60 1.98
N TYR A 283 12.58 -0.39 0.88
CA TYR A 283 12.01 -0.10 -0.43
C TYR A 283 11.06 -1.21 -0.89
N ASN A 284 11.52 -2.46 -0.86
CA ASN A 284 10.74 -3.59 -1.30
C ASN A 284 9.43 -3.74 -0.52
N ARG A 285 9.47 -3.52 0.81
CA ARG A 285 8.26 -3.56 1.66
C ARG A 285 7.21 -2.51 1.30
N VAL A 286 7.62 -1.36 0.80
CA VAL A 286 6.71 -0.26 0.46
C VAL A 286 6.33 -0.27 -1.02
N ALA A 287 7.31 -0.48 -1.91
CA ALA A 287 7.16 -0.31 -3.37
C ALA A 287 6.81 -1.62 -4.10
N ARG A 288 7.08 -2.76 -3.50
CA ARG A 288 6.81 -4.09 -4.07
C ARG A 288 5.77 -4.84 -3.24
N GLY A 289 5.34 -5.99 -3.73
CA GLY A 289 4.39 -6.84 -3.00
C GLY A 289 2.91 -6.43 -3.15
N ARG A 290 2.63 -5.49 -4.07
CA ARG A 290 1.27 -5.18 -4.52
C ARG A 290 1.14 -5.59 -5.98
N ILE A 291 0.43 -6.69 -6.21
CA ILE A 291 0.15 -7.19 -7.56
C ILE A 291 -1.35 -7.11 -7.80
N VAL A 292 -1.73 -6.23 -8.71
CA VAL A 292 -3.14 -6.06 -9.06
C VAL A 292 -3.57 -7.24 -9.90
N PRO A 293 -4.64 -7.99 -9.53
CA PRO A 293 -5.14 -9.08 -10.34
C PRO A 293 -5.62 -8.55 -11.70
N SER A 294 -5.22 -9.22 -12.76
CA SER A 294 -5.73 -8.95 -14.12
C SER A 294 -7.07 -9.64 -14.32
N PHE A 295 -7.98 -8.97 -14.99
CA PHE A 295 -9.27 -9.52 -15.32
C PHE A 295 -9.45 -9.60 -16.84
N SER A 296 -9.93 -10.74 -17.35
CA SER A 296 -10.11 -10.97 -18.77
C SER A 296 -11.02 -9.89 -19.40
N PRO A 297 -10.60 -9.30 -20.52
CA PRO A 297 -11.42 -8.40 -21.33
C PRO A 297 -12.41 -9.11 -22.25
N GLU A 298 -12.43 -10.43 -22.27
CA GLU A 298 -13.33 -11.24 -23.13
C GLU A 298 -14.79 -10.97 -22.80
N PRO A 299 -15.71 -11.16 -23.77
CA PRO A 299 -17.12 -10.91 -23.59
C PRO A 299 -17.67 -11.53 -22.30
N LEU A 300 -18.45 -10.76 -21.56
CA LEU A 300 -19.13 -11.20 -20.35
C LEU A 300 -20.57 -11.60 -20.74
N GLU A 301 -20.93 -12.84 -20.47
CA GLU A 301 -22.31 -13.26 -20.63
C GLU A 301 -23.18 -12.59 -19.56
N ILE A 302 -24.14 -11.80 -19.99
CA ILE A 302 -25.07 -11.07 -19.14
C ILE A 302 -26.48 -11.41 -19.60
N ALA A 303 -27.15 -12.29 -18.89
CA ALA A 303 -28.47 -12.80 -19.26
C ALA A 303 -29.55 -11.72 -19.44
N ARG A 304 -29.41 -10.60 -18.73
CA ARG A 304 -30.35 -9.46 -18.79
C ARG A 304 -29.86 -8.33 -19.70
N TRP A 305 -28.85 -8.57 -20.53
CA TRP A 305 -28.34 -7.59 -21.48
C TRP A 305 -29.08 -7.71 -22.78
N GLY A 306 -30.07 -6.85 -23.01
CA GLY A 306 -30.93 -6.95 -24.16
C GLY A 306 -30.19 -6.73 -25.50
N PRO A 307 -30.76 -7.15 -26.64
CA PRO A 307 -30.11 -7.05 -27.95
C PRO A 307 -29.86 -5.62 -28.41
N MET A 308 -30.59 -4.64 -27.86
CA MET A 308 -30.41 -3.21 -28.12
C MET A 308 -29.37 -2.56 -27.21
N ALA A 309 -28.83 -3.27 -26.20
CA ALA A 309 -27.85 -2.73 -25.32
C ALA A 309 -26.48 -2.58 -26.02
N PRO A 310 -25.72 -1.51 -25.74
CA PRO A 310 -24.44 -1.29 -26.39
C PRO A 310 -23.44 -2.39 -26.03
N LYS A 311 -22.58 -2.75 -26.99
CA LYS A 311 -21.49 -3.69 -26.73
C LYS A 311 -20.51 -3.04 -25.73
N LEU A 312 -20.21 -3.78 -24.66
CA LEU A 312 -19.22 -3.35 -23.69
C LEU A 312 -17.82 -3.36 -24.29
N LYS A 313 -17.04 -2.33 -23.99
CA LYS A 313 -15.63 -2.26 -24.38
C LYS A 313 -14.77 -3.15 -23.48
N PRO A 314 -13.57 -3.60 -23.93
CA PRO A 314 -12.70 -4.50 -23.14
C PRO A 314 -12.43 -4.02 -21.71
N HIS A 315 -12.13 -2.74 -21.49
CA HIS A 315 -11.90 -2.17 -20.17
C HIS A 315 -13.16 -2.16 -19.28
N GLN A 316 -14.35 -1.99 -19.87
CA GLN A 316 -15.63 -2.05 -19.14
C GLN A 316 -15.92 -3.48 -18.69
N ILE A 317 -15.62 -4.46 -19.52
CA ILE A 317 -15.77 -5.89 -19.21
C ILE A 317 -14.82 -6.28 -18.07
N ALA A 318 -13.52 -5.93 -18.21
CA ALA A 318 -12.52 -6.19 -17.18
C ALA A 318 -12.87 -5.50 -15.84
N GLY A 319 -13.36 -4.25 -15.90
CA GLY A 319 -13.84 -3.52 -14.74
C GLY A 319 -15.05 -4.16 -14.08
N ALA A 320 -16.04 -4.62 -14.87
CA ALA A 320 -17.20 -5.33 -14.36
C ALA A 320 -16.79 -6.67 -13.72
N ARG A 321 -15.94 -7.47 -14.38
CA ARG A 321 -15.40 -8.72 -13.83
C ARG A 321 -14.69 -8.49 -12.50
N ARG A 322 -13.88 -7.42 -12.42
CA ARG A 322 -13.19 -7.05 -11.18
C ARG A 322 -14.16 -6.82 -10.03
N VAL A 323 -15.20 -5.98 -10.25
CA VAL A 323 -16.16 -5.65 -9.19
C VAL A 323 -16.99 -6.88 -8.80
N LEU A 324 -17.46 -7.65 -9.78
CA LEU A 324 -18.18 -8.91 -9.52
C LEU A 324 -17.29 -9.90 -8.78
N ALA A 325 -16.06 -10.03 -9.25
CA ALA A 325 -15.07 -10.90 -8.66
C ALA A 325 -14.70 -10.46 -7.23
N GLN A 326 -14.63 -9.20 -6.90
CA GLN A 326 -14.30 -8.65 -5.57
C GLN A 326 -15.53 -8.36 -4.70
N ARG A 327 -16.75 -8.66 -5.21
CA ARG A 327 -18.04 -8.34 -4.58
C ARG A 327 -18.17 -6.90 -4.13
N GLY A 328 -17.51 -6.01 -4.85
CA GLY A 328 -17.48 -4.58 -4.58
C GLY A 328 -16.24 -3.93 -5.15
N GLY A 329 -16.14 -2.63 -4.98
CA GLY A 329 -14.97 -1.86 -5.43
C GLY A 329 -15.34 -0.52 -6.05
N LEU A 330 -14.32 0.27 -6.36
CA LEU A 330 -14.45 1.55 -7.01
C LEU A 330 -14.17 1.40 -8.51
N VAL A 331 -15.10 1.89 -9.35
CA VAL A 331 -14.92 2.02 -10.79
C VAL A 331 -14.48 3.46 -11.09
N ALA A 332 -13.17 3.70 -11.03
CA ALA A 332 -12.56 5.02 -11.25
C ALA A 332 -12.04 5.15 -12.68
N PHE A 333 -12.94 5.17 -13.65
CA PHE A 333 -12.59 5.46 -15.04
C PHE A 333 -12.57 6.99 -15.29
N ASP A 334 -11.84 7.42 -16.31
CA ASP A 334 -11.87 8.80 -16.77
C ASP A 334 -13.25 9.24 -17.28
N VAL A 335 -13.45 10.53 -17.47
CA VAL A 335 -14.71 11.07 -18.01
C VAL A 335 -14.94 10.55 -19.44
N GLY A 336 -16.16 10.12 -19.73
CA GLY A 336 -16.54 9.68 -21.08
C GLY A 336 -16.25 8.21 -21.41
N VAL A 337 -15.55 7.45 -20.57
CA VAL A 337 -15.21 6.03 -20.87
C VAL A 337 -16.32 5.02 -20.50
N GLY A 338 -17.49 5.49 -20.10
CA GLY A 338 -18.69 4.67 -19.93
C GLY A 338 -18.86 3.99 -18.59
N LYS A 339 -18.55 4.67 -17.47
CA LYS A 339 -18.81 4.20 -16.10
C LYS A 339 -20.21 3.65 -15.92
N THR A 340 -21.22 4.33 -16.45
CA THR A 340 -22.64 3.92 -16.34
C THR A 340 -22.90 2.54 -16.95
N TYR A 341 -22.33 2.27 -18.14
CA TYR A 341 -22.49 0.96 -18.77
C TYR A 341 -21.79 -0.15 -17.99
N THR A 342 -20.64 0.13 -17.41
CA THR A 342 -19.95 -0.81 -16.51
C THR A 342 -20.81 -1.10 -15.27
N ALA A 343 -21.39 -0.07 -14.65
CA ALA A 343 -22.26 -0.23 -13.49
C ALA A 343 -23.54 -1.05 -13.84
N LEU A 344 -24.18 -0.75 -14.98
CA LEU A 344 -25.32 -1.51 -15.47
C LEU A 344 -24.97 -2.98 -15.74
N ALA A 345 -23.80 -3.26 -16.33
CA ALA A 345 -23.32 -4.61 -16.56
C ALA A 345 -23.11 -5.38 -15.25
N ILE A 346 -22.57 -4.72 -14.21
CA ILE A 346 -22.41 -5.30 -12.88
C ILE A 346 -23.77 -5.66 -12.29
N ILE A 347 -24.73 -4.72 -12.29
CA ILE A 347 -26.09 -4.92 -11.73
C ILE A 347 -26.84 -6.02 -12.49
N ALA A 348 -26.72 -6.08 -13.82
CA ALA A 348 -27.42 -7.06 -14.64
C ALA A 348 -26.80 -8.48 -14.52
N ARG A 349 -25.56 -8.59 -14.05
CA ARG A 349 -24.86 -9.88 -13.84
C ARG A 349 -24.91 -10.36 -12.40
N ALA A 350 -24.98 -9.44 -11.41
CA ALA A 350 -25.11 -9.78 -9.99
C ALA A 350 -26.47 -10.42 -9.67
#